data_913f72048fea43370efeb60893383b8f
#
_entry.id   913f72048fea43370efeb60893383b8f
#
_cell.length_a   1.000
_cell.length_b   1.000
_cell.length_c   1.000
_cell.angle_alpha   90.00
_cell.angle_beta   90.00
_cell.angle_gamma   90.00
#
_symmetry.space_group_name_H-M   'P 1'
#
loop_
_entity.id
_entity.type
_entity.pdbx_description
1 polymer ?
#
loop_
_entity_poly.entity_id
_entity_poly.type
_entity_poly.pdbx_seq_one_letter_code
_entity_poly.pdbx_strand_id
1 'polypeptide(L)'
;MNGTHKQIFIVITQTGTMLSRITTALTKRLVSVSPSLHATEDAVTIWLGEFFESRGFDVLFDIDELRANTIGNTDVRNYQIGRFVLEAKDDNPSLFSKIVSVARGIMLTSAIYIDTTNVSSFTKARRLTNLSVYLDTTFVLCALNYKLLEQKAAADVLLNMLRENGASLYIFPQHSDEIADILRNFRDRDACSTKVTQPLERLETDHLTSIEIDREIRSLAANLKELNITIASRESYVDRAGVLKRAPSAYIDYAGLTEHISKKITRYAHSSKMLENDADAISYVVMQRNGMKYETIESCPSIFLTTNNNLVREANQFLHYQAYRMWISPLITDTDLTSILWVKYSMQNRQIPRLLLVSAASAAVTPTSSVMERFYDITVRMSKRGDLTEDEAANLQFSTYARAEIMDLCGGNYDALDDTSVLAVRDRVKAQYAKETTIVASKALEDVAEANRRYDAASEKLLAQQATVKSSIGKLRRDARENADNRARNISYWVKNCAATLLIIIMIVSAVITVATGVNDSKGIISLAAIIISGGGAVSLWVPLLKLGKKLQDFVFIHTEGKMYMKELEKISPQIKLLEDILNSNSDS
;
A
#
# COMPACT_ATOMS: atom_id res chain seq x y z
N MET A 1 2.29 39.87 -23.95
CA MET A 1 2.13 38.44 -23.60
C MET A 1 2.53 38.28 -22.15
N ASN A 2 1.58 37.94 -21.29
CA ASN A 2 1.83 37.76 -19.86
C ASN A 2 2.77 36.56 -19.63
N GLY A 3 3.56 36.58 -18.56
CA GLY A 3 4.58 35.57 -18.28
C GLY A 3 4.09 34.10 -18.33
N THR A 4 2.83 33.87 -17.99
CA THR A 4 2.15 32.56 -18.04
C THR A 4 2.01 32.04 -19.47
N HIS A 5 1.59 32.88 -20.42
CA HIS A 5 1.50 32.49 -21.84
C HIS A 5 2.86 32.15 -22.44
N LYS A 6 3.91 32.87 -22.03
CA LYS A 6 5.28 32.60 -22.49
C LYS A 6 5.80 31.27 -21.93
N GLN A 7 5.48 30.93 -20.68
CA GLN A 7 5.84 29.64 -20.09
C GLN A 7 5.10 28.48 -20.76
N ILE A 8 3.81 28.61 -21.03
CA ILE A 8 3.00 27.58 -21.71
C ILE A 8 3.56 27.33 -23.13
N PHE A 9 3.84 28.41 -23.89
CA PHE A 9 4.41 28.28 -25.24
C PHE A 9 5.79 27.62 -25.25
N ILE A 10 6.66 27.96 -24.29
CA ILE A 10 7.98 27.31 -24.13
C ILE A 10 7.83 25.82 -23.82
N VAL A 11 6.89 25.44 -22.93
CA VAL A 11 6.65 24.03 -22.59
C VAL A 11 6.17 23.25 -23.82
N ILE A 12 5.22 23.78 -24.59
CA ILE A 12 4.71 23.12 -25.81
C ILE A 12 5.82 22.93 -26.86
N THR A 13 6.65 23.96 -27.09
CA THR A 13 7.75 23.89 -28.10
C THR A 13 8.84 22.91 -27.65
N GLN A 14 9.21 22.89 -26.37
CA GLN A 14 10.18 21.94 -25.82
C GLN A 14 9.63 20.50 -25.83
N THR A 15 8.33 20.33 -25.64
CA THR A 15 7.66 19.03 -25.69
C THR A 15 7.82 18.34 -27.05
N GLY A 16 7.68 19.08 -28.14
CA GLY A 16 7.86 18.55 -29.51
C GLY A 16 9.26 17.96 -29.76
N THR A 17 10.32 18.67 -29.34
CA THR A 17 11.70 18.19 -29.47
C THR A 17 11.99 16.99 -28.57
N MET A 18 11.41 16.94 -27.38
CA MET A 18 11.55 15.82 -26.45
C MET A 18 10.79 14.59 -26.94
N LEU A 19 9.60 14.78 -27.51
CA LEU A 19 8.78 13.73 -28.08
C LEU A 19 9.54 12.95 -29.14
N SER A 20 10.18 13.63 -30.10
CA SER A 20 11.00 12.99 -31.15
C SER A 20 12.09 12.09 -30.56
N ARG A 21 12.82 12.55 -29.52
CA ARG A 21 13.85 11.73 -28.86
C ARG A 21 13.29 10.50 -28.14
N ILE A 22 12.12 10.64 -27.53
CA ILE A 22 11.43 9.53 -26.85
C ILE A 22 10.96 8.53 -27.90
N THR A 23 10.35 9.01 -28.99
CA THR A 23 9.87 8.20 -30.10
C THR A 23 11.01 7.37 -30.70
N THR A 24 12.16 8.00 -31.02
CA THR A 24 13.34 7.29 -31.55
C THR A 24 13.83 6.21 -30.57
N ALA A 25 13.92 6.51 -29.26
CA ALA A 25 14.36 5.55 -28.26
C ALA A 25 13.38 4.38 -28.12
N LEU A 26 12.08 4.66 -28.11
CA LEU A 26 11.03 3.64 -28.02
C LEU A 26 10.98 2.80 -29.29
N THR A 27 11.08 3.39 -30.48
CA THR A 27 11.12 2.68 -31.76
C THR A 27 12.29 1.69 -31.78
N LYS A 28 13.49 2.15 -31.40
CA LYS A 28 14.66 1.27 -31.31
C LYS A 28 14.45 0.09 -30.38
N ARG A 29 13.84 0.31 -29.22
CA ARG A 29 13.48 -0.77 -28.27
C ARG A 29 12.46 -1.73 -28.87
N LEU A 30 11.37 -1.21 -29.47
CA LEU A 30 10.30 -2.03 -30.04
C LEU A 30 10.79 -2.91 -31.19
N VAL A 31 11.64 -2.40 -32.06
CA VAL A 31 12.26 -3.18 -33.14
C VAL A 31 13.07 -4.35 -32.59
N SER A 32 13.72 -4.17 -31.42
CA SER A 32 14.50 -5.25 -30.79
C SER A 32 13.67 -6.25 -29.99
N VAL A 33 12.63 -5.79 -29.26
CA VAL A 33 11.87 -6.62 -28.32
C VAL A 33 10.59 -7.19 -28.92
N SER A 34 9.98 -6.49 -29.85
CA SER A 34 8.70 -6.88 -30.49
C SER A 34 8.72 -6.59 -31.99
N PRO A 35 9.56 -7.30 -32.78
CA PRO A 35 9.69 -7.07 -34.23
C PRO A 35 8.36 -7.20 -34.99
N SER A 36 7.44 -8.03 -34.49
CA SER A 36 6.11 -8.24 -35.07
C SER A 36 5.23 -6.98 -35.10
N LEU A 37 5.55 -5.96 -34.31
CA LEU A 37 4.82 -4.69 -34.32
C LEU A 37 5.19 -3.80 -35.52
N HIS A 38 6.26 -4.11 -36.27
CA HIS A 38 6.74 -3.29 -37.40
C HIS A 38 6.83 -1.79 -37.06
N ALA A 39 7.39 -1.49 -35.87
CA ALA A 39 7.43 -0.15 -35.30
C ALA A 39 8.24 0.83 -36.18
N THR A 40 7.58 1.89 -36.67
CA THR A 40 8.20 3.06 -37.28
C THR A 40 8.08 4.26 -36.33
N GLU A 41 8.90 5.30 -36.50
CA GLU A 41 8.81 6.49 -35.65
C GLU A 41 7.44 7.17 -35.74
N ASP A 42 6.84 7.22 -36.90
CA ASP A 42 5.49 7.79 -37.09
C ASP A 42 4.44 6.95 -36.39
N ALA A 43 4.47 5.61 -36.54
CA ALA A 43 3.56 4.71 -35.85
C ALA A 43 3.73 4.81 -34.33
N VAL A 44 4.96 4.85 -33.85
CA VAL A 44 5.25 4.95 -32.40
C VAL A 44 4.82 6.30 -31.84
N THR A 45 4.88 7.37 -32.60
CA THR A 45 4.36 8.68 -32.19
C THR A 45 2.84 8.62 -31.98
N ILE A 46 2.12 7.97 -32.90
CA ILE A 46 0.68 7.74 -32.79
C ILE A 46 0.39 6.85 -31.56
N TRP A 47 1.10 5.75 -31.39
CA TRP A 47 0.91 4.82 -30.26
C TRP A 47 1.19 5.47 -28.91
N LEU A 48 2.16 6.36 -28.81
CA LEU A 48 2.39 7.17 -27.62
C LEU A 48 1.20 8.09 -27.35
N GLY A 49 0.66 8.71 -28.38
CA GLY A 49 -0.57 9.51 -28.28
C GLY A 49 -1.75 8.68 -27.79
N GLU A 50 -2.01 7.53 -28.42
CA GLU A 50 -3.06 6.58 -28.02
C GLU A 50 -2.86 6.06 -26.58
N PHE A 51 -1.62 5.79 -26.19
CA PHE A 51 -1.30 5.37 -24.81
C PHE A 51 -1.69 6.46 -23.80
N PHE A 52 -1.30 7.70 -24.03
CA PHE A 52 -1.67 8.80 -23.14
C PHE A 52 -3.17 9.02 -23.13
N GLU A 53 -3.84 9.03 -24.28
CA GLU A 53 -5.29 9.17 -24.37
C GLU A 53 -6.04 8.04 -23.66
N SER A 54 -5.63 6.79 -23.86
CA SER A 54 -6.24 5.62 -23.22
C SER A 54 -6.07 5.61 -21.70
N ARG A 55 -5.16 6.43 -21.18
CA ARG A 55 -4.88 6.59 -19.74
C ARG A 55 -5.42 7.90 -19.17
N GLY A 56 -6.33 8.56 -19.90
CA GLY A 56 -7.00 9.77 -19.48
C GLY A 56 -6.23 11.07 -19.70
N PHE A 57 -5.14 11.02 -20.46
CA PHE A 57 -4.51 12.23 -20.97
C PHE A 57 -5.13 12.56 -22.33
N ASP A 58 -6.12 13.44 -22.37
CA ASP A 58 -6.69 13.89 -23.64
C ASP A 58 -5.60 14.55 -24.49
N VAL A 59 -5.22 13.85 -25.54
CA VAL A 59 -4.21 14.33 -26.50
C VAL A 59 -4.92 15.07 -27.61
N LEU A 60 -4.44 16.28 -27.90
CA LEU A 60 -4.96 17.17 -28.96
C LEU A 60 -4.71 16.68 -30.39
N PHE A 61 -4.32 15.44 -30.57
CA PHE A 61 -4.16 14.89 -31.90
C PHE A 61 -5.53 14.39 -32.39
N ASP A 62 -5.91 14.85 -33.56
CA ASP A 62 -7.06 14.31 -34.29
C ASP A 62 -6.65 12.93 -34.82
N ILE A 63 -6.64 11.96 -33.88
CA ILE A 63 -6.15 10.59 -34.12
C ILE A 63 -7.16 9.80 -34.94
N ASP A 64 -8.42 10.25 -35.03
CA ASP A 64 -9.46 9.51 -35.73
C ASP A 64 -9.19 9.34 -37.24
N GLU A 65 -8.53 10.30 -37.89
CA GLU A 65 -8.04 10.12 -39.26
C GLU A 65 -6.83 9.18 -39.35
N LEU A 66 -6.02 9.09 -38.31
CA LEU A 66 -4.80 8.27 -38.24
C LEU A 66 -5.06 6.84 -37.78
N ARG A 67 -6.14 6.60 -37.03
CA ARG A 67 -6.55 5.27 -36.52
C ARG A 67 -6.91 4.27 -37.62
N ALA A 68 -7.36 4.72 -38.76
CA ALA A 68 -7.77 3.84 -39.87
C ALA A 68 -6.62 2.95 -40.41
N ASN A 69 -5.37 3.23 -40.06
CA ASN A 69 -4.19 2.54 -40.59
C ASN A 69 -3.31 1.88 -39.51
N THR A 70 -3.74 1.85 -38.24
CA THR A 70 -2.90 1.26 -37.17
C THR A 70 -3.04 -0.25 -37.14
N ILE A 71 -2.02 -0.96 -37.62
CA ILE A 71 -1.89 -2.40 -37.56
C ILE A 71 -1.29 -2.78 -36.18
N GLY A 72 -1.91 -3.72 -35.49
CA GLY A 72 -1.37 -4.32 -34.27
C GLY A 72 -2.33 -4.28 -33.08
N ASN A 73 -2.11 -5.19 -32.11
CA ASN A 73 -2.91 -5.32 -30.90
C ASN A 73 -2.59 -4.14 -29.95
N THR A 74 -3.61 -3.34 -29.63
CA THR A 74 -3.50 -2.16 -28.74
C THR A 74 -2.97 -2.54 -27.36
N ASP A 75 -3.34 -3.72 -26.81
CA ASP A 75 -2.87 -4.17 -25.51
C ASP A 75 -1.38 -4.44 -25.52
N VAL A 76 -0.85 -5.03 -26.59
CA VAL A 76 0.61 -5.25 -26.78
C VAL A 76 1.35 -3.93 -26.80
N ARG A 77 0.85 -2.94 -27.55
CA ARG A 77 1.47 -1.61 -27.64
C ARG A 77 1.50 -0.91 -26.29
N ASN A 78 0.37 -0.89 -25.60
CA ASN A 78 0.24 -0.27 -24.27
C ASN A 78 1.17 -0.95 -23.24
N TYR A 79 1.26 -2.28 -23.27
CA TYR A 79 2.19 -3.03 -22.42
C TYR A 79 3.64 -2.62 -22.68
N GLN A 80 4.06 -2.60 -23.93
CA GLN A 80 5.43 -2.26 -24.30
C GLN A 80 5.80 -0.81 -23.96
N ILE A 81 4.87 0.13 -24.13
CA ILE A 81 5.07 1.53 -23.75
C ILE A 81 5.15 1.65 -22.21
N GLY A 82 4.25 0.98 -21.48
CA GLY A 82 4.29 0.95 -20.01
C GLY A 82 5.62 0.40 -19.48
N ARG A 83 6.10 -0.71 -20.04
CA ARG A 83 7.42 -1.30 -19.72
C ARG A 83 8.55 -0.31 -19.99
N PHE A 84 8.54 0.34 -21.15
CA PHE A 84 9.56 1.34 -21.49
C PHE A 84 9.61 2.50 -20.49
N VAL A 85 8.45 2.99 -20.02
CA VAL A 85 8.38 4.06 -19.03
C VAL A 85 8.95 3.59 -17.68
N LEU A 86 8.59 2.38 -17.23
CA LEU A 86 9.07 1.83 -15.97
C LEU A 86 10.57 1.53 -16.02
N GLU A 87 11.07 0.90 -17.09
CA GLU A 87 12.50 0.67 -17.30
C GLU A 87 13.28 1.99 -17.33
N ALA A 88 12.74 3.02 -18.02
CA ALA A 88 13.37 4.34 -18.02
C ALA A 88 13.41 4.97 -16.63
N LYS A 89 12.39 4.74 -15.79
CA LYS A 89 12.34 5.23 -14.41
C LYS A 89 13.50 4.64 -13.57
N ASP A 90 13.79 3.36 -13.75
CA ASP A 90 14.74 2.62 -12.93
C ASP A 90 16.17 2.73 -13.49
N ASP A 91 16.34 2.63 -14.82
CA ASP A 91 17.66 2.49 -15.46
C ASP A 91 18.15 3.77 -16.14
N ASN A 92 17.27 4.71 -16.51
CA ASN A 92 17.66 5.90 -17.27
C ASN A 92 16.92 7.18 -16.81
N PRO A 93 17.33 7.78 -15.67
CA PRO A 93 16.69 8.97 -15.12
C PRO A 93 16.61 10.17 -16.09
N SER A 94 17.59 10.30 -17.01
CA SER A 94 17.58 11.37 -18.04
C SER A 94 16.46 11.18 -19.05
N LEU A 95 16.26 9.95 -19.55
CA LEU A 95 15.16 9.61 -20.45
C LEU A 95 13.82 9.75 -19.74
N PHE A 96 13.72 9.22 -18.53
CA PHE A 96 12.52 9.32 -17.71
C PHE A 96 12.10 10.77 -17.46
N SER A 97 13.06 11.65 -17.15
CA SER A 97 12.78 13.10 -17.00
C SER A 97 12.18 13.73 -18.25
N LYS A 98 12.60 13.29 -19.45
CA LYS A 98 12.03 13.75 -20.72
C LYS A 98 10.60 13.24 -20.89
N ILE A 99 10.33 11.97 -20.58
CA ILE A 99 8.98 11.40 -20.65
C ILE A 99 8.04 12.14 -19.68
N VAL A 100 8.47 12.41 -18.45
CA VAL A 100 7.72 13.23 -17.48
C VAL A 100 7.44 14.64 -18.02
N SER A 101 8.39 15.23 -18.76
CA SER A 101 8.19 16.56 -19.35
C SER A 101 7.15 16.55 -20.47
N VAL A 102 7.08 15.47 -21.25
CA VAL A 102 6.03 15.27 -22.27
C VAL A 102 4.67 15.07 -21.58
N ALA A 103 4.57 14.18 -20.58
CA ALA A 103 3.35 13.99 -19.80
C ALA A 103 2.86 15.31 -19.19
N ARG A 104 3.76 16.12 -18.64
CA ARG A 104 3.45 17.46 -18.14
C ARG A 104 2.89 18.38 -19.22
N GLY A 105 3.48 18.34 -20.42
CA GLY A 105 2.98 19.12 -21.58
C GLY A 105 1.56 18.70 -21.96
N ILE A 106 1.30 17.41 -22.00
CA ILE A 106 -0.02 16.84 -22.32
C ILE A 106 -1.04 17.26 -21.24
N MET A 107 -0.73 17.11 -19.96
CA MET A 107 -1.60 17.53 -18.87
C MET A 107 -1.97 19.02 -18.93
N LEU A 108 -0.98 19.88 -19.23
CA LEU A 108 -1.22 21.32 -19.44
C LEU A 108 -2.19 21.56 -20.61
N THR A 109 -1.99 20.84 -21.68
CA THR A 109 -2.81 20.97 -22.88
C THR A 109 -4.23 20.47 -22.63
N SER A 110 -4.40 19.29 -22.01
CA SER A 110 -5.70 18.76 -21.60
C SER A 110 -6.45 19.73 -20.69
N ALA A 111 -5.79 20.22 -19.64
CA ALA A 111 -6.43 21.15 -18.70
C ALA A 111 -6.89 22.45 -19.37
N ILE A 112 -6.07 23.01 -20.27
CA ILE A 112 -6.44 24.21 -21.05
C ILE A 112 -7.60 23.90 -22.00
N TYR A 113 -7.61 22.71 -22.58
CA TYR A 113 -8.60 22.31 -23.56
C TYR A 113 -9.97 22.03 -22.93
N ILE A 114 -10.01 21.43 -21.74
CA ILE A 114 -11.25 21.12 -21.02
C ILE A 114 -11.84 22.36 -20.35
N ASP A 115 -11.00 23.29 -19.89
CA ASP A 115 -11.41 24.50 -19.15
C ASP A 115 -10.86 25.76 -19.84
N THR A 116 -11.22 25.96 -21.12
CA THR A 116 -10.65 27.03 -22.00
C THR A 116 -11.11 28.44 -21.68
N THR A 117 -12.20 28.59 -20.93
CA THR A 117 -12.91 29.86 -20.89
C THR A 117 -12.21 30.98 -20.13
N ASN A 118 -11.16 30.66 -19.36
CA ASN A 118 -10.48 31.72 -18.61
C ASN A 118 -9.03 31.39 -18.23
N VAL A 119 -8.11 31.41 -19.19
CA VAL A 119 -6.67 31.46 -18.87
C VAL A 119 -6.33 32.65 -17.97
N SER A 120 -7.13 33.71 -17.98
CA SER A 120 -7.04 34.84 -17.07
C SER A 120 -7.59 34.54 -15.66
N SER A 121 -8.45 33.54 -15.49
CA SER A 121 -9.01 33.16 -14.18
C SER A 121 -8.13 32.17 -13.39
N PHE A 122 -7.12 31.56 -14.00
CA PHE A 122 -6.11 30.76 -13.29
C PHE A 122 -5.37 31.55 -12.19
N THR A 123 -5.46 32.89 -12.20
CA THR A 123 -4.85 33.75 -11.18
C THR A 123 -5.75 34.01 -9.96
N LYS A 124 -7.03 33.62 -10.00
CA LYS A 124 -7.99 33.77 -8.89
C LYS A 124 -8.78 32.47 -8.74
N ALA A 125 -8.08 31.41 -8.36
CA ALA A 125 -8.70 30.12 -8.09
C ALA A 125 -9.81 30.27 -7.03
N ARG A 126 -11.06 30.07 -7.43
CA ARG A 126 -12.19 29.98 -6.52
C ARG A 126 -12.18 28.61 -5.88
N ARG A 127 -12.61 28.51 -4.62
CA ARG A 127 -12.75 27.22 -3.96
C ARG A 127 -13.84 26.37 -4.60
N LEU A 128 -13.71 25.05 -4.50
CA LEU A 128 -14.65 24.05 -5.02
C LEU A 128 -15.79 23.75 -4.03
N THR A 129 -16.16 24.70 -3.18
CA THR A 129 -17.09 24.48 -2.06
C THR A 129 -18.49 24.03 -2.48
N ASN A 130 -18.88 24.28 -3.72
CA ASN A 130 -20.17 23.85 -4.27
C ASN A 130 -20.08 22.54 -5.03
N LEU A 131 -18.87 22.00 -5.23
CA LEU A 131 -18.67 20.80 -6.05
C LEU A 131 -18.83 19.55 -5.20
N SER A 132 -19.80 18.71 -5.59
CA SER A 132 -19.95 17.33 -5.11
C SER A 132 -19.35 16.37 -6.12
N VAL A 133 -18.32 15.62 -5.69
CA VAL A 133 -17.64 14.61 -6.51
C VAL A 133 -18.12 13.23 -6.10
N TYR A 134 -18.80 12.54 -7.01
CA TYR A 134 -19.26 11.17 -6.83
C TYR A 134 -18.20 10.22 -7.39
N LEU A 135 -17.70 9.32 -6.56
CA LEU A 135 -16.56 8.47 -6.86
C LEU A 135 -17.00 7.08 -7.31
N ASP A 136 -16.39 6.59 -8.39
CA ASP A 136 -16.59 5.24 -8.91
C ASP A 136 -15.91 4.19 -8.02
N THR A 137 -16.42 2.96 -8.04
CA THR A 137 -15.89 1.77 -7.37
C THR A 137 -14.40 1.60 -7.57
N THR A 138 -13.91 1.64 -8.81
CA THR A 138 -12.50 1.38 -9.13
C THR A 138 -11.58 2.45 -8.57
N PHE A 139 -11.98 3.72 -8.62
CA PHE A 139 -11.22 4.81 -8.01
C PHE A 139 -11.14 4.66 -6.48
N VAL A 140 -12.25 4.28 -5.85
CA VAL A 140 -12.29 4.07 -4.40
C VAL A 140 -11.44 2.86 -3.97
N LEU A 141 -11.40 1.78 -4.77
CA LEU A 141 -10.48 0.66 -4.52
C LEU A 141 -9.01 1.09 -4.54
N CYS A 142 -8.63 2.01 -5.45
CA CYS A 142 -7.29 2.62 -5.44
C CYS A 142 -7.07 3.44 -4.16
N ALA A 143 -8.03 4.29 -3.79
CA ALA A 143 -7.95 5.14 -2.61
C ALA A 143 -7.88 4.34 -1.29
N LEU A 144 -8.56 3.19 -1.21
CA LEU A 144 -8.52 2.26 -0.08
C LEU A 144 -7.25 1.39 -0.04
N ASN A 145 -6.32 1.57 -0.97
CA ASN A 145 -5.07 0.79 -1.07
C ASN A 145 -5.29 -0.70 -1.37
N TYR A 146 -6.31 -1.04 -2.14
CA TYR A 146 -6.55 -2.43 -2.56
C TYR A 146 -5.92 -2.72 -3.94
N LYS A 147 -5.48 -1.69 -4.65
CA LYS A 147 -4.81 -1.72 -5.95
C LYS A 147 -3.30 -1.48 -5.82
N LEU A 148 -2.62 -1.23 -6.93
CA LEU A 148 -1.19 -0.91 -6.95
C LEU A 148 -0.86 0.35 -6.15
N LEU A 149 0.32 0.39 -5.52
CA LEU A 149 0.78 1.53 -4.72
C LEU A 149 0.84 2.84 -5.53
N GLU A 150 1.21 2.75 -6.80
CA GLU A 150 1.26 3.89 -7.72
C GLU A 150 -0.13 4.47 -7.98
N GLN A 151 -1.15 3.60 -8.10
CA GLN A 151 -2.55 4.02 -8.27
C GLN A 151 -3.08 4.65 -6.97
N LYS A 152 -2.75 4.07 -5.81
CA LYS A 152 -3.04 4.67 -4.50
C LYS A 152 -2.44 6.06 -4.37
N ALA A 153 -1.16 6.23 -4.71
CA ALA A 153 -0.48 7.52 -4.63
C ALA A 153 -1.13 8.57 -5.53
N ALA A 154 -1.55 8.19 -6.75
CA ALA A 154 -2.28 9.08 -7.66
C ALA A 154 -3.66 9.46 -7.10
N ALA A 155 -4.42 8.49 -6.57
CA ALA A 155 -5.72 8.73 -5.95
C ALA A 155 -5.61 9.67 -4.73
N ASP A 156 -4.61 9.47 -3.86
CA ASP A 156 -4.37 10.33 -2.70
C ASP A 156 -4.10 11.79 -3.10
N VAL A 157 -3.29 12.00 -4.14
CA VAL A 157 -3.01 13.34 -4.65
C VAL A 157 -4.30 14.03 -5.10
N LEU A 158 -5.15 13.35 -5.88
CA LEU A 158 -6.42 13.90 -6.32
C LEU A 158 -7.37 14.18 -5.15
N LEU A 159 -7.54 13.24 -4.23
CA LEU A 159 -8.36 13.41 -3.04
C LEU A 159 -7.90 14.60 -2.19
N ASN A 160 -6.59 14.77 -2.01
CA ASN A 160 -6.03 15.89 -1.26
C ASN A 160 -6.30 17.22 -1.97
N MET A 161 -6.08 17.31 -3.28
CA MET A 161 -6.41 18.52 -4.04
C MET A 161 -7.90 18.89 -3.94
N LEU A 162 -8.79 17.92 -4.02
CA LEU A 162 -10.24 18.15 -3.89
C LEU A 162 -10.60 18.64 -2.49
N ARG A 163 -10.08 18.01 -1.43
CA ARG A 163 -10.34 18.39 -0.03
C ARG A 163 -9.78 19.77 0.31
N GLU A 164 -8.54 20.04 -0.05
CA GLU A 164 -7.88 21.33 0.21
C GLU A 164 -8.63 22.50 -0.46
N ASN A 165 -9.28 22.23 -1.58
CA ASN A 165 -10.09 23.21 -2.29
C ASN A 165 -11.58 23.19 -1.91
N GLY A 166 -11.99 22.35 -0.96
CA GLY A 166 -13.30 22.38 -0.34
C GLY A 166 -14.39 21.59 -1.07
N ALA A 167 -14.04 20.70 -2.00
CA ALA A 167 -15.01 19.81 -2.64
C ALA A 167 -15.54 18.76 -1.66
N SER A 168 -16.81 18.37 -1.81
CA SER A 168 -17.45 17.31 -1.05
C SER A 168 -17.33 15.99 -1.80
N LEU A 169 -16.91 14.93 -1.11
CA LEU A 169 -16.65 13.62 -1.71
C LEU A 169 -17.73 12.62 -1.32
N TYR A 170 -18.31 11.96 -2.32
CA TYR A 170 -19.38 11.00 -2.13
C TYR A 170 -19.10 9.70 -2.88
N ILE A 171 -19.64 8.61 -2.38
CA ILE A 171 -19.81 7.34 -3.10
C ILE A 171 -21.28 6.96 -3.05
N PHE A 172 -21.82 6.41 -4.15
CA PHE A 172 -23.17 5.88 -4.13
C PHE A 172 -23.22 4.57 -3.33
N PRO A 173 -24.31 4.27 -2.61
CA PRO A 173 -24.46 3.00 -1.91
C PRO A 173 -24.27 1.78 -2.80
N GLN A 174 -24.78 1.79 -4.06
CA GLN A 174 -24.58 0.67 -4.99
C GLN A 174 -23.09 0.44 -5.31
N HIS A 175 -22.27 1.50 -5.41
CA HIS A 175 -20.83 1.37 -5.61
C HIS A 175 -20.12 0.92 -4.31
N SER A 176 -20.61 1.34 -3.14
CA SER A 176 -20.11 0.82 -1.86
C SER A 176 -20.44 -0.67 -1.69
N ASP A 177 -21.67 -1.07 -2.06
CA ASP A 177 -22.09 -2.48 -2.06
C ASP A 177 -21.26 -3.30 -3.06
N GLU A 178 -20.94 -2.74 -4.23
CA GLU A 178 -20.07 -3.37 -5.23
C GLU A 178 -18.65 -3.60 -4.68
N ILE A 179 -18.09 -2.65 -3.94
CA ILE A 179 -16.79 -2.85 -3.27
C ILE A 179 -16.87 -4.03 -2.29
N ALA A 180 -17.93 -4.09 -1.48
CA ALA A 180 -18.12 -5.19 -0.55
C ALA A 180 -18.29 -6.54 -1.28
N ASP A 181 -19.01 -6.56 -2.42
CA ASP A 181 -19.14 -7.76 -3.26
C ASP A 181 -17.80 -8.19 -3.88
N ILE A 182 -16.99 -7.24 -4.35
CA ILE A 182 -15.64 -7.51 -4.86
C ILE A 182 -14.77 -8.14 -3.76
N LEU A 183 -14.80 -7.60 -2.54
CA LEU A 183 -14.05 -8.15 -1.39
C LEU A 183 -14.56 -9.54 -1.00
N ARG A 184 -15.89 -9.77 -1.00
CA ARG A 184 -16.47 -11.11 -0.75
C ARG A 184 -16.03 -12.10 -1.83
N ASN A 185 -16.12 -11.73 -3.10
CA ASN A 185 -15.66 -12.58 -4.20
C ASN A 185 -14.16 -12.87 -4.11
N PHE A 186 -13.37 -11.90 -3.62
CA PHE A 186 -11.96 -12.09 -3.36
C PHE A 186 -11.71 -13.09 -2.22
N ARG A 187 -12.45 -12.99 -1.12
CA ARG A 187 -12.38 -13.91 0.03
C ARG A 187 -12.77 -15.35 -0.35
N ASP A 188 -13.88 -15.46 -1.11
CA ASP A 188 -14.52 -16.75 -1.43
C ASP A 188 -13.97 -17.37 -2.73
N ARG A 189 -12.78 -16.92 -3.16
CA ARG A 189 -12.14 -17.46 -4.37
C ARG A 189 -11.91 -18.97 -4.24
N ASP A 190 -12.41 -19.70 -5.23
CA ASP A 190 -12.12 -21.10 -5.44
C ASP A 190 -11.07 -21.25 -6.55
N ALA A 191 -10.05 -22.10 -6.31
CA ALA A 191 -9.00 -22.40 -7.27
C ALA A 191 -9.52 -22.98 -8.61
N CYS A 192 -10.74 -23.53 -8.59
CA CYS A 192 -11.40 -24.09 -9.77
C CYS A 192 -12.34 -23.10 -10.47
N SER A 193 -12.47 -21.86 -9.97
CA SER A 193 -13.40 -20.88 -10.55
C SER A 193 -12.79 -20.20 -11.78
N THR A 194 -13.53 -20.20 -12.87
CA THR A 194 -13.23 -19.41 -14.07
C THR A 194 -13.69 -17.95 -13.95
N LYS A 195 -14.37 -17.58 -12.86
CA LYS A 195 -14.81 -16.20 -12.65
C LYS A 195 -13.63 -15.30 -12.37
N VAL A 196 -13.35 -14.43 -13.31
CA VAL A 196 -12.35 -13.35 -13.13
C VAL A 196 -12.91 -12.35 -12.14
N THR A 197 -12.32 -12.32 -10.96
CA THR A 197 -12.57 -11.22 -10.01
C THR A 197 -11.67 -10.04 -10.36
N GLN A 198 -12.13 -8.81 -10.09
CA GLN A 198 -11.24 -7.66 -10.22
C GLN A 198 -9.96 -7.90 -9.39
N PRO A 199 -8.77 -7.75 -9.99
CA PRO A 199 -7.54 -7.96 -9.24
C PRO A 199 -7.43 -6.91 -8.13
N LEU A 200 -7.10 -7.39 -6.93
CA LEU A 200 -6.84 -6.58 -5.75
C LEU A 200 -5.37 -6.79 -5.36
N GLU A 201 -4.49 -6.20 -6.15
CA GLU A 201 -3.06 -6.52 -6.20
C GLU A 201 -2.40 -6.37 -4.82
N ARG A 202 -2.83 -5.38 -4.05
CA ARG A 202 -2.29 -5.15 -2.71
C ARG A 202 -2.72 -6.22 -1.71
N LEU A 203 -4.00 -6.60 -1.70
CA LEU A 203 -4.51 -7.63 -0.81
C LEU A 203 -3.89 -9.01 -1.11
N GLU A 204 -3.57 -9.25 -2.37
CA GLU A 204 -2.87 -10.46 -2.81
C GLU A 204 -1.41 -10.46 -2.35
N THR A 205 -0.72 -9.34 -2.49
CA THR A 205 0.68 -9.20 -2.05
C THR A 205 0.81 -9.34 -0.53
N ASP A 206 -0.16 -8.83 0.23
CA ASP A 206 -0.16 -8.89 1.69
C ASP A 206 -0.64 -10.25 2.23
N HIS A 207 -1.05 -11.19 1.35
CA HIS A 207 -1.52 -12.54 1.70
C HIS A 207 -2.62 -12.54 2.78
N LEU A 208 -3.59 -11.62 2.66
CA LEU A 208 -4.63 -11.46 3.66
C LEU A 208 -5.48 -12.73 3.80
N THR A 209 -5.70 -13.12 5.04
CA THR A 209 -6.58 -14.24 5.38
C THR A 209 -8.06 -13.88 5.19
N SER A 210 -8.94 -14.89 5.08
CA SER A 210 -10.38 -14.69 4.98
C SER A 210 -10.93 -13.84 6.15
N ILE A 211 -10.36 -14.00 7.35
CA ILE A 211 -10.76 -13.23 8.55
C ILE A 211 -10.39 -11.76 8.42
N GLU A 212 -9.22 -11.47 7.86
CA GLU A 212 -8.77 -10.10 7.62
C GLU A 212 -9.61 -9.42 6.55
N ILE A 213 -9.94 -10.13 5.47
CA ILE A 213 -10.85 -9.62 4.43
C ILE A 213 -12.24 -9.35 5.01
N ASP A 214 -12.77 -10.22 5.88
CA ASP A 214 -14.03 -9.97 6.59
C ASP A 214 -13.97 -8.74 7.49
N ARG A 215 -12.80 -8.43 8.06
CA ARG A 215 -12.59 -7.20 8.81
C ARG A 215 -12.64 -5.99 7.89
N GLU A 216 -11.97 -6.04 6.73
CA GLU A 216 -12.03 -4.97 5.72
C GLU A 216 -13.46 -4.70 5.26
N ILE A 217 -14.25 -5.74 4.98
CA ILE A 217 -15.67 -5.60 4.60
C ILE A 217 -16.46 -4.89 5.71
N ARG A 218 -16.28 -5.31 6.97
CA ARG A 218 -17.01 -4.69 8.12
C ARG A 218 -16.56 -3.26 8.39
N SER A 219 -15.30 -2.94 8.15
CA SER A 219 -14.73 -1.60 8.38
C SER A 219 -14.88 -0.67 7.18
N LEU A 220 -15.43 -1.12 6.05
CA LEU A 220 -15.49 -0.34 4.81
C LEU A 220 -16.08 1.06 5.01
N ALA A 221 -17.20 1.18 5.72
CA ALA A 221 -17.81 2.49 5.99
C ALA A 221 -16.93 3.38 6.87
N ALA A 222 -16.18 2.81 7.83
CA ALA A 222 -15.23 3.55 8.64
C ALA A 222 -14.01 3.99 7.82
N ASN A 223 -13.46 3.11 6.99
CA ASN A 223 -12.33 3.40 6.11
C ASN A 223 -12.68 4.51 5.09
N LEU A 224 -13.90 4.48 4.52
CA LEU A 224 -14.41 5.56 3.66
C LEU A 224 -14.49 6.89 4.42
N LYS A 225 -14.98 6.86 5.65
CA LYS A 225 -15.08 8.06 6.50
C LYS A 225 -13.70 8.64 6.84
N GLU A 226 -12.69 7.81 7.09
CA GLU A 226 -11.31 8.26 7.29
C GLU A 226 -10.76 8.97 6.05
N LEU A 227 -11.14 8.52 4.87
CA LEU A 227 -10.86 9.19 3.61
C LEU A 227 -11.78 10.40 3.35
N ASN A 228 -12.61 10.83 4.33
CA ASN A 228 -13.62 11.88 4.16
C ASN A 228 -14.54 11.65 2.95
N ILE A 229 -14.82 10.40 2.61
CA ILE A 229 -15.77 10.00 1.59
C ILE A 229 -17.07 9.63 2.28
N THR A 230 -18.14 10.30 1.91
CA THR A 230 -19.48 10.08 2.48
C THR A 230 -20.28 9.15 1.59
N ILE A 231 -20.87 8.10 2.15
CA ILE A 231 -21.85 7.29 1.41
C ILE A 231 -23.10 8.15 1.26
N ALA A 232 -23.50 8.40 0.01
CA ALA A 232 -24.67 9.22 -0.30
C ALA A 232 -25.93 8.65 0.35
N SER A 233 -26.74 9.51 0.97
CA SER A 233 -27.99 9.06 1.60
C SER A 233 -28.94 8.51 0.56
N ARG A 234 -29.52 7.33 0.80
CA ARG A 234 -30.55 6.75 -0.07
C ARG A 234 -31.71 7.72 -0.35
N GLU A 235 -32.10 8.51 0.63
CA GLU A 235 -33.16 9.49 0.52
C GLU A 235 -32.87 10.57 -0.53
N SER A 236 -31.60 10.84 -0.79
CA SER A 236 -31.20 11.84 -1.79
C SER A 236 -31.38 11.36 -3.22
N TYR A 237 -31.26 10.04 -3.48
CA TYR A 237 -31.27 9.51 -4.84
C TYR A 237 -32.30 8.38 -5.09
N VAL A 238 -33.06 7.94 -4.09
CA VAL A 238 -34.27 7.13 -4.27
C VAL A 238 -35.53 7.95 -3.99
N ASP A 239 -36.62 7.59 -4.65
CA ASP A 239 -37.91 8.17 -4.36
C ASP A 239 -38.60 7.50 -3.15
N ARG A 240 -39.82 7.94 -2.82
CA ARG A 240 -40.60 7.38 -1.69
C ARG A 240 -40.98 5.91 -1.87
N ALA A 241 -40.95 5.41 -3.10
CA ALA A 241 -41.18 4.01 -3.43
C ALA A 241 -39.91 3.16 -3.43
N GLY A 242 -38.74 3.75 -3.12
CA GLY A 242 -37.44 3.08 -3.13
C GLY A 242 -36.85 2.92 -4.53
N VAL A 243 -37.40 3.57 -5.53
CA VAL A 243 -36.94 3.56 -6.91
C VAL A 243 -35.86 4.65 -7.07
N LEU A 244 -34.79 4.34 -7.81
CA LEU A 244 -33.74 5.30 -8.09
C LEU A 244 -34.26 6.52 -8.83
N LYS A 245 -33.98 7.72 -8.32
CA LYS A 245 -34.31 8.97 -8.99
C LYS A 245 -33.38 9.13 -10.18
N ARG A 246 -33.97 9.03 -11.37
CA ARG A 246 -33.27 9.31 -12.62
C ARG A 246 -33.58 10.73 -13.09
N ALA A 247 -32.65 11.30 -13.85
CA ALA A 247 -32.89 12.58 -14.47
C ALA A 247 -34.16 12.51 -15.38
N PRO A 248 -34.96 13.59 -15.44
CA PRO A 248 -36.08 13.66 -16.39
C PRO A 248 -35.60 13.40 -17.82
N SER A 249 -36.45 12.79 -18.65
CA SER A 249 -36.15 12.53 -20.06
C SER A 249 -35.79 13.78 -20.86
N ALA A 250 -36.25 14.96 -20.40
CA ALA A 250 -35.82 16.24 -20.95
C ALA A 250 -34.33 16.56 -20.74
N TYR A 251 -33.66 15.94 -19.76
CA TYR A 251 -32.25 16.16 -19.47
C TYR A 251 -31.35 15.08 -20.04
N ILE A 252 -31.83 13.83 -20.09
CA ILE A 252 -31.10 12.67 -20.57
C ILE A 252 -32.02 11.58 -21.07
N ASP A 253 -31.75 11.03 -22.25
CA ASP A 253 -32.35 9.77 -22.70
C ASP A 253 -31.60 8.61 -22.03
N TYR A 254 -32.11 8.16 -20.88
CA TYR A 254 -31.48 7.10 -20.09
C TYR A 254 -31.43 5.76 -20.84
N ALA A 255 -32.50 5.41 -21.57
CA ALA A 255 -32.56 4.16 -22.32
C ALA A 255 -31.59 4.18 -23.50
N GLY A 256 -31.52 5.29 -24.22
CA GLY A 256 -30.54 5.47 -25.28
C GLY A 256 -29.10 5.45 -24.77
N LEU A 257 -28.81 6.07 -23.60
CA LEU A 257 -27.50 6.02 -22.97
C LEU A 257 -27.07 4.58 -22.64
N THR A 258 -27.92 3.81 -21.97
CA THR A 258 -27.63 2.42 -21.60
C THR A 258 -27.42 1.54 -22.81
N GLU A 259 -28.26 1.69 -23.84
CA GLU A 259 -28.10 0.99 -25.11
C GLU A 259 -26.78 1.36 -25.81
N HIS A 260 -26.46 2.65 -25.88
CA HIS A 260 -25.21 3.12 -26.49
C HIS A 260 -23.97 2.54 -25.79
N ILE A 261 -23.91 2.65 -24.45
CA ILE A 261 -22.79 2.14 -23.65
C ILE A 261 -22.66 0.61 -23.80
N SER A 262 -23.76 -0.14 -23.73
CA SER A 262 -23.73 -1.59 -23.84
C SER A 262 -23.24 -2.09 -25.20
N LYS A 263 -23.58 -1.37 -26.28
CA LYS A 263 -23.12 -1.68 -27.63
C LYS A 263 -21.64 -1.36 -27.87
N LYS A 264 -21.13 -0.31 -27.22
CA LYS A 264 -19.78 0.22 -27.46
C LYS A 264 -18.73 -0.37 -26.52
N ILE A 265 -19.11 -0.80 -25.33
CA ILE A 265 -18.18 -1.27 -24.31
C ILE A 265 -18.51 -2.72 -23.96
N THR A 266 -17.69 -3.66 -24.46
CA THR A 266 -17.93 -5.12 -24.37
C THR A 266 -18.14 -5.62 -22.95
N ARG A 267 -17.42 -5.05 -21.95
CA ARG A 267 -17.56 -5.48 -20.55
C ARG A 267 -18.98 -5.31 -20.00
N TYR A 268 -19.76 -4.36 -20.49
CA TYR A 268 -21.16 -4.15 -20.06
C TYR A 268 -22.12 -5.14 -20.71
N ALA A 269 -21.75 -5.76 -21.82
CA ALA A 269 -22.56 -6.80 -22.44
C ALA A 269 -22.71 -8.04 -21.53
N HIS A 270 -21.80 -8.23 -20.57
CA HIS A 270 -21.78 -9.37 -19.65
C HIS A 270 -22.29 -9.03 -18.23
N SER A 271 -22.63 -7.77 -17.93
CA SER A 271 -23.11 -7.34 -16.61
C SER A 271 -24.10 -6.19 -16.69
N SER A 272 -25.39 -6.50 -16.74
CA SER A 272 -26.45 -5.50 -16.69
C SER A 272 -26.41 -4.65 -15.43
N LYS A 273 -26.08 -5.26 -14.27
CA LYS A 273 -25.99 -4.55 -12.98
C LYS A 273 -24.89 -3.48 -12.98
N MET A 274 -23.72 -3.76 -13.56
CA MET A 274 -22.63 -2.79 -13.66
C MET A 274 -23.02 -1.62 -14.57
N LEU A 275 -23.64 -1.92 -15.73
CA LEU A 275 -24.14 -0.92 -16.65
C LEU A 275 -25.18 -0.01 -15.99
N GLU A 276 -26.13 -0.60 -15.26
CA GLU A 276 -27.16 0.14 -14.54
C GLU A 276 -26.56 1.05 -13.45
N ASN A 277 -25.63 0.54 -12.65
CA ASN A 277 -24.95 1.33 -11.61
C ASN A 277 -24.28 2.58 -12.18
N ASP A 278 -23.52 2.42 -13.26
CA ASP A 278 -22.81 3.54 -13.90
C ASP A 278 -23.79 4.51 -14.59
N ALA A 279 -24.79 4.00 -15.30
CA ALA A 279 -25.81 4.83 -15.95
C ALA A 279 -26.66 5.61 -14.94
N ASP A 280 -27.02 4.99 -13.82
CA ASP A 280 -27.74 5.65 -12.73
C ASP A 280 -26.89 6.75 -12.07
N ALA A 281 -25.58 6.53 -11.89
CA ALA A 281 -24.66 7.54 -11.39
C ALA A 281 -24.58 8.75 -12.34
N ILE A 282 -24.44 8.51 -13.63
CA ILE A 282 -24.43 9.56 -14.66
C ILE A 282 -25.76 10.33 -14.65
N SER A 283 -26.88 9.60 -14.68
CA SER A 283 -28.22 10.18 -14.66
C SER A 283 -28.44 11.06 -13.42
N TYR A 284 -28.02 10.58 -12.24
CA TYR A 284 -28.12 11.35 -11.01
C TYR A 284 -27.30 12.66 -11.06
N VAL A 285 -26.07 12.61 -11.56
CA VAL A 285 -25.24 13.81 -11.72
C VAL A 285 -25.87 14.81 -12.69
N VAL A 286 -26.43 14.33 -13.82
CA VAL A 286 -27.17 15.19 -14.77
C VAL A 286 -28.40 15.82 -14.10
N MET A 287 -29.10 15.06 -13.25
CA MET A 287 -30.23 15.57 -12.46
C MET A 287 -29.81 16.67 -11.48
N GLN A 288 -28.70 16.46 -10.75
CA GLN A 288 -28.14 17.47 -9.82
C GLN A 288 -27.72 18.74 -10.53
N ARG A 289 -27.34 18.66 -11.80
CA ARG A 289 -27.05 19.78 -12.67
C ARG A 289 -28.31 20.44 -13.28
N ASN A 290 -29.50 19.90 -13.03
CA ASN A 290 -30.74 20.31 -13.68
C ASN A 290 -30.65 20.31 -15.22
N GLY A 291 -29.86 19.39 -15.79
CA GLY A 291 -29.56 19.34 -17.23
C GLY A 291 -28.70 20.51 -17.74
N MET A 292 -28.19 21.37 -16.87
CA MET A 292 -27.41 22.55 -17.27
C MET A 292 -25.95 22.17 -17.57
N LYS A 293 -25.34 22.91 -18.49
CA LYS A 293 -23.91 22.83 -18.85
C LYS A 293 -23.12 23.91 -18.11
N TYR A 294 -21.92 23.58 -17.66
CA TYR A 294 -21.06 24.45 -16.86
C TYR A 294 -19.70 24.62 -17.54
N GLU A 295 -19.21 25.84 -17.60
CA GLU A 295 -17.95 26.19 -18.28
C GLU A 295 -16.71 25.95 -17.41
N THR A 296 -16.86 26.02 -16.09
CA THR A 296 -15.74 25.88 -15.16
C THR A 296 -16.06 24.86 -14.07
N ILE A 297 -15.03 24.18 -13.56
CA ILE A 297 -15.17 23.19 -12.50
C ILE A 297 -15.73 23.81 -11.21
N GLU A 298 -15.40 25.05 -10.91
CA GLU A 298 -15.86 25.78 -9.72
C GLU A 298 -17.34 26.13 -9.75
N SER A 299 -17.92 26.21 -10.95
CA SER A 299 -19.35 26.46 -11.12
C SER A 299 -20.20 25.19 -11.13
N CYS A 300 -19.56 24.02 -11.30
CA CYS A 300 -20.24 22.73 -11.34
C CYS A 300 -20.78 22.36 -9.94
N PRO A 301 -22.08 21.98 -9.83
CA PRO A 301 -22.61 21.45 -8.58
C PRO A 301 -22.21 19.99 -8.34
N SER A 302 -22.00 19.20 -9.39
CA SER A 302 -21.70 17.76 -9.27
C SER A 302 -20.94 17.22 -10.49
N ILE A 303 -20.11 16.22 -10.24
CA ILE A 303 -19.43 15.39 -11.25
C ILE A 303 -19.38 13.94 -10.78
N PHE A 304 -19.38 13.00 -11.75
CA PHE A 304 -19.03 11.61 -11.50
C PHE A 304 -17.60 11.35 -11.96
N LEU A 305 -16.77 10.88 -11.05
CA LEU A 305 -15.34 10.61 -11.25
C LEU A 305 -15.13 9.10 -11.41
N THR A 306 -14.56 8.70 -12.53
CA THR A 306 -14.24 7.29 -12.80
C THR A 306 -12.84 7.15 -13.38
N THR A 307 -12.25 5.95 -13.24
CA THR A 307 -11.00 5.57 -13.92
C THR A 307 -11.27 4.94 -15.30
N ASN A 308 -12.55 4.79 -15.69
CA ASN A 308 -12.96 4.13 -16.93
C ASN A 308 -13.05 5.12 -18.10
N ASN A 309 -11.95 5.33 -18.81
CA ASN A 309 -11.87 6.25 -19.95
C ASN A 309 -12.85 5.92 -21.07
N ASN A 310 -13.10 4.63 -21.32
CA ASN A 310 -14.08 4.22 -22.33
C ASN A 310 -15.49 4.67 -21.97
N LEU A 311 -15.86 4.55 -20.69
CA LEU A 311 -17.17 5.04 -20.21
C LEU A 311 -17.26 6.56 -20.37
N VAL A 312 -16.22 7.29 -19.98
CA VAL A 312 -16.18 8.77 -20.12
C VAL A 312 -16.33 9.17 -21.58
N ARG A 313 -15.57 8.56 -22.47
CA ARG A 313 -15.62 8.86 -23.91
C ARG A 313 -17.00 8.59 -24.50
N GLU A 314 -17.53 7.38 -24.34
CA GLU A 314 -18.81 6.99 -24.94
C GLU A 314 -19.99 7.76 -24.36
N ALA A 315 -20.04 7.97 -23.04
CA ALA A 315 -21.08 8.75 -22.42
C ALA A 315 -21.02 10.24 -22.83
N ASN A 316 -19.83 10.83 -22.90
CA ASN A 316 -19.64 12.21 -23.34
C ASN A 316 -20.00 12.40 -24.81
N GLN A 317 -19.72 11.40 -25.67
CA GLN A 317 -20.15 11.40 -27.04
C GLN A 317 -21.69 11.39 -27.13
N PHE A 318 -22.35 10.49 -26.41
CA PHE A 318 -23.81 10.39 -26.36
C PHE A 318 -24.46 11.68 -25.83
N LEU A 319 -23.91 12.25 -24.77
CA LEU A 319 -24.41 13.47 -24.14
C LEU A 319 -24.03 14.77 -24.88
N HIS A 320 -23.39 14.66 -26.04
CA HIS A 320 -22.94 15.79 -26.87
C HIS A 320 -22.04 16.80 -26.15
N TYR A 321 -21.22 16.33 -25.20
CA TYR A 321 -20.19 17.16 -24.57
C TYR A 321 -18.93 17.29 -25.43
N GLN A 322 -18.65 16.34 -26.32
CA GLN A 322 -17.49 16.36 -27.19
C GLN A 322 -17.58 17.41 -28.31
N ALA A 323 -18.79 17.65 -28.83
CA ALA A 323 -18.96 18.51 -30.02
C ALA A 323 -18.57 19.98 -29.78
N TYR A 324 -18.59 20.46 -28.55
CA TYR A 324 -18.36 21.86 -28.22
C TYR A 324 -17.30 22.11 -27.15
N ARG A 325 -16.71 21.08 -26.57
CA ARG A 325 -15.59 21.09 -25.59
C ARG A 325 -15.47 22.36 -24.70
N MET A 326 -16.55 23.14 -24.58
CA MET A 326 -16.66 24.37 -23.80
C MET A 326 -17.28 24.10 -22.42
N TRP A 327 -17.62 22.84 -22.13
CA TRP A 327 -18.42 22.51 -20.97
C TRP A 327 -17.77 21.39 -20.16
N ILE A 328 -17.70 21.60 -18.85
CA ILE A 328 -17.29 20.50 -17.94
C ILE A 328 -18.32 19.38 -18.02
N SER A 329 -17.89 18.21 -18.44
CA SER A 329 -18.73 17.01 -18.53
C SER A 329 -19.30 16.59 -17.17
N PRO A 330 -20.50 15.99 -17.11
CA PRO A 330 -20.99 15.34 -15.90
C PRO A 330 -20.15 14.13 -15.47
N LEU A 331 -19.40 13.55 -16.37
CA LEU A 331 -18.52 12.41 -16.16
C LEU A 331 -17.11 12.77 -16.60
N ILE A 332 -16.12 12.58 -15.71
CA ILE A 332 -14.72 12.94 -15.95
C ILE A 332 -13.80 11.84 -15.45
N THR A 333 -12.63 11.71 -16.08
CA THR A 333 -11.60 10.79 -15.60
C THR A 333 -10.83 11.39 -14.41
N ASP A 334 -10.26 10.52 -13.58
CA ASP A 334 -9.38 10.89 -12.48
C ASP A 334 -8.15 11.66 -12.98
N THR A 335 -7.60 11.28 -14.13
CA THR A 335 -6.44 11.93 -14.75
C THR A 335 -6.77 13.33 -15.28
N ASP A 336 -7.93 13.50 -15.95
CA ASP A 336 -8.35 14.81 -16.47
C ASP A 336 -8.66 15.77 -15.33
N LEU A 337 -9.40 15.30 -14.32
CA LEU A 337 -9.68 16.12 -13.15
C LEU A 337 -8.40 16.51 -12.41
N THR A 338 -7.48 15.54 -12.24
CA THR A 338 -6.16 15.84 -11.64
C THR A 338 -5.40 16.88 -12.46
N SER A 339 -5.45 16.78 -13.79
CA SER A 339 -4.78 17.74 -14.69
C SER A 339 -5.37 19.15 -14.55
N ILE A 340 -6.69 19.28 -14.52
CA ILE A 340 -7.39 20.57 -14.31
C ILE A 340 -7.01 21.17 -12.95
N LEU A 341 -7.11 20.39 -11.88
CA LEU A 341 -6.84 20.86 -10.53
C LEU A 341 -5.35 21.17 -10.34
N TRP A 342 -4.45 20.36 -10.94
CA TRP A 342 -3.03 20.63 -10.90
C TRP A 342 -2.69 21.98 -11.53
N VAL A 343 -3.23 22.26 -12.72
CA VAL A 343 -2.98 23.53 -13.41
C VAL A 343 -3.54 24.70 -12.61
N LYS A 344 -4.74 24.56 -12.03
CA LYS A 344 -5.42 25.66 -11.32
C LYS A 344 -4.83 25.92 -9.92
N TYR A 345 -4.48 24.87 -9.19
CA TYR A 345 -4.19 25.00 -7.75
C TYR A 345 -2.78 24.54 -7.36
N SER A 346 -2.13 23.69 -8.14
CA SER A 346 -0.91 23.01 -7.71
C SER A 346 0.19 22.95 -8.77
N MET A 347 0.20 23.84 -9.77
CA MET A 347 1.12 23.83 -10.91
C MET A 347 2.61 23.84 -10.50
N GLN A 348 2.93 24.34 -9.32
CA GLN A 348 4.28 24.34 -8.75
C GLN A 348 4.73 22.91 -8.35
N ASN A 349 3.80 22.01 -8.06
CA ASN A 349 4.11 20.64 -7.68
C ASN A 349 4.46 19.79 -8.91
N ARG A 350 5.77 19.63 -9.15
CA ARG A 350 6.32 18.88 -10.29
C ARG A 350 6.21 17.37 -10.13
N GLN A 351 5.84 16.87 -8.95
CA GLN A 351 5.72 15.44 -8.70
C GLN A 351 4.41 14.87 -9.26
N ILE A 352 3.35 15.66 -9.38
CA ILE A 352 2.04 15.19 -9.84
C ILE A 352 2.10 14.57 -11.24
N PRO A 353 2.67 15.21 -12.28
CA PRO A 353 2.80 14.58 -13.59
C PRO A 353 3.62 13.29 -13.58
N ARG A 354 4.65 13.22 -12.73
CA ARG A 354 5.45 12.01 -12.55
C ARG A 354 4.64 10.87 -11.96
N LEU A 355 3.85 11.14 -10.91
CA LEU A 355 3.00 10.15 -10.26
C LEU A 355 1.95 9.59 -11.22
N LEU A 356 1.25 10.45 -11.94
CA LEU A 356 0.25 10.03 -12.93
C LEU A 356 0.87 9.17 -14.04
N LEU A 357 2.03 9.58 -14.55
CA LEU A 357 2.74 8.81 -15.59
C LEU A 357 3.13 7.42 -15.08
N VAL A 358 3.69 7.31 -13.88
CA VAL A 358 4.08 6.03 -13.30
C VAL A 358 2.85 5.16 -13.01
N SER A 359 1.78 5.74 -12.47
CA SER A 359 0.51 5.03 -12.25
C SER A 359 -0.06 4.49 -13.56
N ALA A 360 -0.07 5.31 -14.63
CA ALA A 360 -0.52 4.89 -15.95
C ALA A 360 0.35 3.76 -16.55
N ALA A 361 1.68 3.86 -16.39
CA ALA A 361 2.61 2.84 -16.86
C ALA A 361 2.46 1.52 -16.08
N SER A 362 2.34 1.59 -14.75
CA SER A 362 2.09 0.41 -13.89
C SER A 362 0.77 -0.28 -14.25
N ALA A 363 -0.29 0.50 -14.49
CA ALA A 363 -1.56 -0.04 -14.95
C ALA A 363 -1.49 -0.69 -16.35
N ALA A 364 -0.61 -0.20 -17.23
CA ALA A 364 -0.44 -0.76 -18.58
C ALA A 364 0.26 -2.11 -18.60
N VAL A 365 1.13 -2.39 -17.63
CA VAL A 365 1.82 -3.69 -17.50
C VAL A 365 1.04 -4.70 -16.66
N THR A 366 -0.08 -4.28 -16.07
CA THR A 366 -0.99 -5.20 -15.36
C THR A 366 -1.84 -5.98 -16.36
N PRO A 367 -2.09 -7.29 -16.15
CA PRO A 367 -2.90 -8.09 -17.05
C PRO A 367 -4.31 -7.53 -17.23
N THR A 368 -4.77 -7.48 -18.48
CA THR A 368 -6.17 -7.16 -18.78
C THR A 368 -7.10 -8.32 -18.38
N SER A 369 -8.40 -8.03 -18.24
CA SER A 369 -9.38 -9.06 -17.92
C SER A 369 -9.36 -10.20 -18.95
N SER A 370 -9.20 -9.88 -20.24
CA SER A 370 -9.14 -10.88 -21.32
C SER A 370 -7.93 -11.80 -21.22
N VAL A 371 -6.76 -11.26 -20.86
CA VAL A 371 -5.56 -12.05 -20.60
C VAL A 371 -5.78 -12.99 -19.41
N MET A 372 -6.38 -12.48 -18.32
CA MET A 372 -6.65 -13.28 -17.12
C MET A 372 -7.70 -14.36 -17.35
N GLU A 373 -8.81 -14.03 -18.06
CA GLU A 373 -9.83 -15.02 -18.44
C GLU A 373 -9.20 -16.17 -19.23
N ARG A 374 -8.43 -15.84 -20.25
CA ARG A 374 -7.74 -16.84 -21.07
C ARG A 374 -6.80 -17.71 -20.24
N PHE A 375 -6.03 -17.08 -19.37
CA PHE A 375 -5.11 -17.78 -18.49
C PHE A 375 -5.84 -18.72 -17.52
N TYR A 376 -6.94 -18.27 -16.91
CA TYR A 376 -7.73 -19.10 -16.01
C TYR A 376 -8.39 -20.27 -16.75
N ASP A 377 -8.94 -20.05 -17.93
CA ASP A 377 -9.52 -21.11 -18.75
C ASP A 377 -8.50 -22.20 -19.08
N ILE A 378 -7.28 -21.79 -19.44
CA ILE A 378 -6.19 -22.75 -19.71
C ILE A 378 -5.81 -23.49 -18.43
N THR A 379 -5.61 -22.78 -17.32
CA THR A 379 -5.21 -23.36 -16.03
C THR A 379 -6.23 -24.37 -15.52
N VAL A 380 -7.54 -24.05 -15.56
CA VAL A 380 -8.62 -24.96 -15.16
C VAL A 380 -8.68 -26.19 -16.07
N ARG A 381 -8.54 -25.98 -17.37
CA ARG A 381 -8.53 -27.08 -18.35
C ARG A 381 -7.36 -28.02 -18.13
N MET A 382 -6.15 -27.51 -17.84
CA MET A 382 -4.95 -28.27 -17.53
C MET A 382 -5.08 -29.03 -16.20
N SER A 383 -5.67 -28.42 -15.18
CA SER A 383 -5.94 -29.08 -13.90
C SER A 383 -6.90 -30.26 -14.09
N LYS A 384 -7.98 -30.08 -14.86
CA LYS A 384 -8.92 -31.17 -15.17
C LYS A 384 -8.29 -32.32 -15.95
N ARG A 385 -7.24 -32.07 -16.75
CA ARG A 385 -6.49 -33.12 -17.49
C ARG A 385 -5.40 -33.77 -16.63
N GLY A 386 -5.11 -33.23 -15.44
CA GLY A 386 -4.04 -33.70 -14.57
C GLY A 386 -2.63 -33.18 -14.94
N ASP A 387 -2.52 -32.21 -15.86
CA ASP A 387 -1.27 -31.55 -16.23
C ASP A 387 -0.78 -30.58 -15.14
N LEU A 388 -1.70 -30.12 -14.30
CA LEU A 388 -1.46 -29.32 -13.10
C LEU A 388 -2.18 -29.96 -11.90
N THR A 389 -1.56 -29.90 -10.73
CA THR A 389 -2.28 -30.20 -9.48
C THR A 389 -3.23 -29.07 -9.11
N GLU A 390 -4.22 -29.34 -8.24
CA GLU A 390 -5.15 -28.30 -7.75
C GLU A 390 -4.39 -27.18 -7.04
N ASP A 391 -3.38 -27.49 -6.23
CA ASP A 391 -2.53 -26.52 -5.55
C ASP A 391 -1.72 -25.66 -6.52
N GLU A 392 -1.18 -26.26 -7.59
CA GLU A 392 -0.47 -25.53 -8.64
C GLU A 392 -1.41 -24.57 -9.37
N ALA A 393 -2.60 -25.03 -9.72
CA ALA A 393 -3.61 -24.22 -10.38
C ALA A 393 -4.05 -23.03 -9.49
N ALA A 394 -4.27 -23.28 -8.18
CA ALA A 394 -4.56 -22.26 -7.21
C ALA A 394 -3.42 -21.22 -7.11
N ASN A 395 -2.20 -21.69 -6.94
CA ASN A 395 -1.03 -20.80 -6.86
C ASN A 395 -0.85 -19.95 -8.11
N LEU A 396 -1.09 -20.49 -9.29
CA LEU A 396 -1.01 -19.75 -10.54
C LEU A 396 -2.09 -18.67 -10.64
N GLN A 397 -3.33 -18.97 -10.23
CA GLN A 397 -4.43 -18.04 -10.33
C GLN A 397 -4.34 -16.88 -9.33
N PHE A 398 -3.77 -17.11 -8.15
CA PHE A 398 -3.75 -16.12 -7.07
C PHE A 398 -2.40 -15.42 -6.88
N SER A 399 -1.35 -15.84 -7.57
CA SER A 399 -0.03 -15.25 -7.46
C SER A 399 0.09 -13.96 -8.29
N THR A 400 0.47 -12.86 -7.62
CA THR A 400 0.83 -11.60 -8.29
C THR A 400 2.04 -11.76 -9.20
N TYR A 401 2.99 -12.63 -8.79
CA TYR A 401 4.15 -12.96 -9.60
C TYR A 401 3.76 -13.71 -10.88
N ALA A 402 2.82 -14.68 -10.80
CA ALA A 402 2.30 -15.35 -11.98
C ALA A 402 1.69 -14.37 -12.99
N ARG A 403 0.96 -13.35 -12.51
CA ARG A 403 0.37 -12.29 -13.36
C ARG A 403 1.43 -11.47 -14.07
N ALA A 404 2.49 -11.09 -13.38
CA ALA A 404 3.60 -10.37 -14.01
C ALA A 404 4.29 -11.23 -15.08
N GLU A 405 4.55 -12.51 -14.77
CA GLU A 405 5.17 -13.46 -15.69
C GLU A 405 4.30 -13.74 -16.93
N ILE A 406 2.96 -13.81 -16.76
CA ILE A 406 2.04 -13.93 -17.89
C ILE A 406 2.20 -12.74 -18.84
N MET A 407 2.22 -11.52 -18.30
CA MET A 407 2.38 -10.33 -19.11
C MET A 407 3.72 -10.27 -19.82
N ASP A 408 4.80 -10.70 -19.16
CA ASP A 408 6.13 -10.78 -19.77
C ASP A 408 6.19 -11.84 -20.90
N LEU A 409 5.46 -12.95 -20.76
CA LEU A 409 5.41 -14.01 -21.79
C LEU A 409 4.53 -13.65 -22.98
N CYS A 410 3.32 -13.12 -22.73
CA CYS A 410 2.38 -12.80 -23.80
C CYS A 410 2.55 -11.39 -24.37
N GLY A 411 3.35 -10.51 -23.72
CA GLY A 411 3.53 -9.13 -24.15
C GLY A 411 2.22 -8.35 -24.24
N GLY A 412 1.20 -8.72 -23.45
CA GLY A 412 -0.15 -8.15 -23.51
C GLY A 412 -1.07 -8.79 -24.55
N ASN A 413 -0.60 -9.76 -25.33
CA ASN A 413 -1.42 -10.46 -26.33
C ASN A 413 -2.02 -11.73 -25.73
N TYR A 414 -3.32 -11.74 -25.45
CA TYR A 414 -4.03 -12.91 -24.90
C TYR A 414 -4.03 -14.11 -25.86
N ASP A 415 -3.95 -13.91 -27.19
CA ASP A 415 -3.89 -14.99 -28.19
C ASP A 415 -2.56 -15.75 -28.15
N ALA A 416 -1.51 -15.13 -27.60
CA ALA A 416 -0.21 -15.78 -27.41
C ALA A 416 -0.17 -16.75 -26.22
N LEU A 417 -1.24 -16.79 -25.40
CA LEU A 417 -1.33 -17.68 -24.24
C LEU A 417 -1.82 -19.06 -24.67
N ASP A 418 -1.01 -20.07 -24.36
CA ASP A 418 -1.26 -21.49 -24.58
C ASP A 418 -0.88 -22.33 -23.35
N ASP A 419 -1.03 -23.64 -23.44
CA ASP A 419 -0.68 -24.57 -22.37
C ASP A 419 0.82 -24.49 -22.01
N THR A 420 1.69 -24.23 -22.99
CA THR A 420 3.16 -24.14 -22.79
C THR A 420 3.52 -22.86 -22.03
N SER A 421 2.81 -21.77 -22.29
CA SER A 421 2.95 -20.51 -21.56
C SER A 421 2.61 -20.69 -20.07
N VAL A 422 1.51 -21.40 -19.78
CA VAL A 422 1.09 -21.69 -18.40
C VAL A 422 2.12 -22.55 -17.66
N LEU A 423 2.68 -23.58 -18.32
CA LEU A 423 3.75 -24.39 -17.74
C LEU A 423 5.01 -23.57 -17.46
N ALA A 424 5.39 -22.69 -18.38
CA ALA A 424 6.52 -21.78 -18.19
C ALA A 424 6.32 -20.84 -16.99
N VAL A 425 5.12 -20.27 -16.84
CA VAL A 425 4.76 -19.46 -15.66
C VAL A 425 4.85 -20.29 -14.39
N ARG A 426 4.26 -21.51 -14.38
CA ARG A 426 4.33 -22.43 -13.24
C ARG A 426 5.78 -22.66 -12.79
N ASP A 427 6.66 -22.96 -13.72
CA ASP A 427 8.05 -23.28 -13.40
C ASP A 427 8.80 -22.05 -12.85
N ARG A 428 8.53 -20.86 -13.39
CA ARG A 428 9.09 -19.61 -12.87
C ARG A 428 8.55 -19.24 -11.48
N VAL A 429 7.24 -19.43 -11.27
CA VAL A 429 6.60 -19.23 -9.95
C VAL A 429 7.21 -20.18 -8.92
N LYS A 430 7.39 -21.49 -9.26
CA LYS A 430 8.06 -22.44 -8.38
C LYS A 430 9.49 -22.03 -8.05
N ALA A 431 10.25 -21.59 -9.05
CA ALA A 431 11.62 -21.13 -8.86
C ALA A 431 11.69 -19.89 -7.95
N GLN A 432 10.75 -18.97 -8.09
CA GLN A 432 10.66 -17.79 -7.26
C GLN A 432 10.34 -18.14 -5.80
N TYR A 433 9.32 -18.97 -5.56
CA TYR A 433 9.00 -19.43 -4.20
C TYR A 433 10.14 -20.20 -3.54
N ALA A 434 10.83 -21.06 -4.30
CA ALA A 434 12.01 -21.76 -3.81
C ALA A 434 13.11 -20.77 -3.39
N LYS A 435 13.35 -19.72 -4.18
CA LYS A 435 14.31 -18.66 -3.88
C LYS A 435 13.89 -17.87 -2.63
N GLU A 436 12.63 -17.47 -2.53
CA GLU A 436 12.11 -16.75 -1.37
C GLU A 436 12.19 -17.60 -0.09
N THR A 437 11.81 -18.88 -0.18
CA THR A 437 11.94 -19.82 0.95
C THR A 437 13.38 -19.94 1.40
N THR A 438 14.34 -20.00 0.45
CA THR A 438 15.77 -20.07 0.75
C THR A 438 16.24 -18.79 1.44
N ILE A 439 15.80 -17.62 0.99
CA ILE A 439 16.14 -16.32 1.60
C ILE A 439 15.55 -16.23 3.02
N VAL A 440 14.29 -16.60 3.19
CA VAL A 440 13.64 -16.61 4.51
C VAL A 440 14.33 -17.58 5.46
N ALA A 441 14.64 -18.81 4.99
CA ALA A 441 15.37 -19.80 5.77
C ALA A 441 16.77 -19.33 6.14
N SER A 442 17.52 -18.71 5.22
CA SER A 442 18.85 -18.17 5.51
C SER A 442 18.80 -17.05 6.54
N LYS A 443 17.83 -16.14 6.43
CA LYS A 443 17.62 -15.07 7.40
C LYS A 443 17.22 -15.60 8.77
N ALA A 444 16.32 -16.59 8.82
CA ALA A 444 15.95 -17.23 10.07
C ALA A 444 17.15 -17.92 10.75
N LEU A 445 18.02 -18.57 9.97
CA LEU A 445 19.26 -19.16 10.48
C LEU A 445 20.23 -18.10 11.00
N GLU A 446 20.32 -16.95 10.33
CA GLU A 446 21.15 -15.83 10.78
C GLU A 446 20.60 -15.23 12.08
N ASP A 447 19.30 -15.03 12.18
CA ASP A 447 18.61 -14.54 13.39
C ASP A 447 18.82 -15.50 14.58
N VAL A 448 18.74 -16.82 14.35
CA VAL A 448 19.02 -17.85 15.36
C VAL A 448 20.49 -17.84 15.77
N ALA A 449 21.40 -17.70 14.80
CA ALA A 449 22.83 -17.62 15.10
C ALA A 449 23.19 -16.36 15.89
N GLU A 450 22.54 -15.24 15.60
CA GLU A 450 22.72 -14.00 16.37
C GLU A 450 22.13 -14.13 17.78
N ALA A 451 20.95 -14.74 17.91
CA ALA A 451 20.34 -15.02 19.21
C ALA A 451 21.22 -15.93 20.08
N ASN A 452 21.80 -16.98 19.48
CA ASN A 452 22.74 -17.87 20.17
C ASN A 452 24.01 -17.13 20.60
N ARG A 453 24.60 -16.27 19.76
CA ARG A 453 25.76 -15.43 20.14
C ARG A 453 25.42 -14.50 21.31
N ARG A 454 24.23 -13.91 21.31
CA ARG A 454 23.76 -13.06 22.41
C ARG A 454 23.58 -13.85 23.69
N TYR A 455 23.05 -15.09 23.58
CA TYR A 455 22.90 -16.02 24.69
C TYR A 455 24.26 -16.41 25.27
N ASP A 456 25.21 -16.82 24.44
CA ASP A 456 26.57 -17.21 24.86
C ASP A 456 27.28 -16.04 25.56
N ALA A 457 27.23 -14.83 24.97
CA ALA A 457 27.80 -13.64 25.59
C ALA A 457 27.15 -13.26 26.92
N ALA A 458 25.85 -13.48 27.07
CA ALA A 458 25.11 -13.25 28.29
C ALA A 458 25.47 -14.30 29.35
N SER A 459 25.59 -15.57 28.97
CA SER A 459 25.98 -16.68 29.86
C SER A 459 27.42 -16.50 30.35
N GLU A 460 28.35 -16.07 29.48
CA GLU A 460 29.75 -15.78 29.87
C GLU A 460 29.82 -14.61 30.87
N LYS A 461 29.05 -13.55 30.64
CA LYS A 461 28.93 -12.45 31.61
C LYS A 461 28.38 -12.92 32.96
N LEU A 462 27.40 -13.80 32.92
CA LEU A 462 26.78 -14.38 34.11
C LEU A 462 27.82 -15.20 34.92
N LEU A 463 28.57 -16.07 34.23
CA LEU A 463 29.62 -16.86 34.84
C LEU A 463 30.72 -15.99 35.46
N ALA A 464 31.12 -14.92 34.76
CA ALA A 464 32.09 -13.96 35.28
C ALA A 464 31.57 -13.22 36.53
N GLN A 465 30.30 -12.86 36.55
CA GLN A 465 29.65 -12.25 37.71
C GLN A 465 29.54 -13.24 38.88
N GLN A 466 29.17 -14.49 38.61
CA GLN A 466 29.15 -15.55 39.63
C GLN A 466 30.55 -15.79 40.23
N ALA A 467 31.60 -15.80 39.40
CA ALA A 467 32.97 -15.94 39.85
C ALA A 467 33.38 -14.76 40.77
N THR A 468 32.99 -13.53 40.36
CA THR A 468 33.23 -12.33 41.16
C THR A 468 32.52 -12.36 42.50
N VAL A 469 31.28 -12.81 42.51
CA VAL A 469 30.47 -13.01 43.74
C VAL A 469 31.10 -14.07 44.64
N LYS A 470 31.49 -15.23 44.10
CA LYS A 470 32.21 -16.28 44.82
C LYS A 470 33.51 -15.78 45.43
N SER A 471 34.29 -14.99 44.68
CA SER A 471 35.57 -14.41 45.17
C SER A 471 35.31 -13.39 46.29
N SER A 472 34.25 -12.58 46.17
CA SER A 472 33.84 -11.59 47.16
C SER A 472 33.35 -12.26 48.47
N ILE A 473 32.54 -13.33 48.34
CA ILE A 473 32.16 -14.16 49.50
C ILE A 473 33.37 -14.79 50.15
N GLY A 474 34.34 -15.29 49.37
CA GLY A 474 35.59 -15.85 49.88
C GLY A 474 36.49 -14.82 50.58
N LYS A 475 36.53 -13.58 50.10
CA LYS A 475 37.19 -12.46 50.77
C LYS A 475 36.49 -12.10 52.08
N LEU A 476 35.16 -11.95 52.03
CA LEU A 476 34.36 -11.66 53.20
C LEU A 476 34.51 -12.71 54.32
N ARG A 477 34.54 -14.00 53.96
CA ARG A 477 34.82 -15.09 54.91
C ARG A 477 36.22 -14.98 55.52
N ARG A 478 37.23 -14.54 54.76
CA ARG A 478 38.60 -14.32 55.26
C ARG A 478 38.71 -13.07 56.14
N ASP A 479 38.13 -11.96 55.66
CA ASP A 479 38.13 -10.69 56.36
C ASP A 479 37.33 -10.77 57.66
N ALA A 480 36.22 -11.52 57.65
CA ALA A 480 35.46 -11.83 58.89
C ALA A 480 36.24 -12.69 59.87
N ARG A 481 37.13 -13.60 59.41
CA ARG A 481 38.01 -14.40 60.27
C ARG A 481 39.17 -13.61 60.83
N GLU A 482 39.80 -12.72 60.02
CA GLU A 482 40.95 -11.91 60.44
C GLU A 482 40.57 -10.69 61.28
N ASN A 483 39.41 -10.10 61.05
CA ASN A 483 38.94 -8.91 61.78
C ASN A 483 37.98 -9.20 62.91
N ALA A 484 37.66 -10.49 63.17
CA ALA A 484 36.78 -10.89 64.29
C ALA A 484 37.31 -10.45 65.66
N ASP A 485 38.63 -10.29 65.74
CA ASP A 485 39.27 -9.88 67.00
C ASP A 485 39.37 -8.35 67.20
N ASN A 486 39.23 -7.53 66.15
CA ASN A 486 39.67 -6.15 66.35
C ASN A 486 38.68 -5.01 66.06
N ARG A 487 37.54 -5.12 65.39
CA ARG A 487 36.64 -3.93 65.20
C ARG A 487 35.24 -4.27 64.75
N ALA A 488 34.35 -4.51 65.68
CA ALA A 488 32.91 -4.71 65.44
C ALA A 488 32.17 -3.54 64.75
N ARG A 489 32.70 -2.33 64.75
CA ARG A 489 32.07 -1.16 64.13
C ARG A 489 32.24 -1.10 62.58
N ASN A 490 33.30 -1.59 62.05
CA ASN A 490 33.54 -1.55 60.59
C ASN A 490 32.79 -2.68 59.85
N ILE A 491 32.50 -3.78 60.52
CA ILE A 491 31.85 -4.96 59.94
C ILE A 491 30.40 -4.65 59.52
N SER A 492 29.68 -3.86 60.31
CA SER A 492 28.27 -3.52 59.97
C SER A 492 28.15 -2.64 58.73
N TYR A 493 29.12 -1.75 58.46
CA TYR A 493 29.16 -0.91 57.27
C TYR A 493 29.51 -1.71 56.02
N TRP A 494 30.45 -2.66 56.15
CA TRP A 494 30.85 -3.54 55.06
C TRP A 494 29.75 -4.51 54.63
N VAL A 495 29.07 -5.13 55.62
CA VAL A 495 27.93 -6.03 55.38
C VAL A 495 26.78 -5.30 54.63
N LYS A 496 26.52 -4.03 54.97
CA LYS A 496 25.51 -3.21 54.32
C LYS A 496 25.81 -2.95 52.85
N ASN A 497 27.07 -2.61 52.52
CA ASN A 497 27.47 -2.33 51.17
C ASN A 497 27.52 -3.61 50.30
N CYS A 498 27.94 -4.72 50.87
CA CYS A 498 27.96 -6.01 50.20
C CYS A 498 26.54 -6.54 49.91
N ALA A 499 25.60 -6.35 50.88
CA ALA A 499 24.21 -6.72 50.66
C ALA A 499 23.56 -5.89 49.54
N ALA A 500 23.85 -4.60 49.44
CA ALA A 500 23.36 -3.74 48.39
C ALA A 500 23.93 -4.16 47.03
N THR A 501 25.23 -4.50 46.94
CA THR A 501 25.88 -4.97 45.72
C THR A 501 25.32 -6.32 45.28
N LEU A 502 25.08 -7.23 46.20
CA LEU A 502 24.52 -8.55 45.96
C LEU A 502 23.06 -8.45 45.43
N LEU A 503 22.30 -7.50 45.96
CA LEU A 503 20.94 -7.22 45.50
C LEU A 503 20.91 -6.67 44.08
N ILE A 504 21.87 -5.81 43.73
CA ILE A 504 22.00 -5.30 42.35
C ILE A 504 22.38 -6.44 41.41
N ILE A 505 23.31 -7.32 41.80
CA ILE A 505 23.70 -8.49 40.99
C ILE A 505 22.51 -9.46 40.81
N ILE A 506 21.75 -9.76 41.84
CA ILE A 506 20.56 -10.61 41.73
C ILE A 506 19.52 -10.00 40.79
N MET A 507 19.32 -8.69 40.79
CA MET A 507 18.43 -8.02 39.85
C MET A 507 18.93 -8.15 38.41
N ILE A 508 20.23 -7.98 38.14
CA ILE A 508 20.83 -8.14 36.81
C ILE A 508 20.69 -9.60 36.35
N VAL A 509 20.95 -10.58 37.23
CA VAL A 509 20.80 -12.01 36.94
C VAL A 509 19.34 -12.36 36.61
N SER A 510 18.39 -11.85 37.39
CA SER A 510 16.94 -12.06 37.12
C SER A 510 16.54 -11.49 35.74
N ALA A 511 17.01 -10.31 35.40
CA ALA A 511 16.75 -9.69 34.10
C ALA A 511 17.34 -10.51 32.94
N VAL A 512 18.54 -11.06 33.10
CA VAL A 512 19.22 -11.88 32.08
C VAL A 512 18.51 -13.23 31.90
N ILE A 513 18.07 -13.88 32.96
CA ILE A 513 17.32 -15.13 32.89
C ILE A 513 15.98 -14.93 32.18
N THR A 514 15.30 -13.82 32.43
CA THR A 514 14.03 -13.49 31.74
C THR A 514 14.23 -13.32 30.24
N VAL A 515 15.36 -12.74 29.83
CA VAL A 515 15.72 -12.60 28.40
C VAL A 515 16.11 -13.95 27.77
N ALA A 516 16.80 -14.81 28.54
CA ALA A 516 17.31 -16.10 28.04
C ALA A 516 16.24 -17.19 27.94
N THR A 517 15.16 -17.14 28.71
CA THR A 517 14.06 -18.13 28.68
C THR A 517 13.06 -17.94 27.55
N GLY A 518 13.31 -17.01 26.62
CA GLY A 518 12.58 -16.95 25.34
C GLY A 518 11.09 -16.65 25.47
N VAL A 519 10.68 -15.84 26.45
CA VAL A 519 9.31 -15.29 26.45
C VAL A 519 9.20 -14.34 25.26
N ASN A 520 8.77 -14.89 24.15
CA ASN A 520 8.67 -14.25 22.83
C ASN A 520 7.50 -13.26 22.74
N ASP A 521 7.08 -12.73 23.88
CA ASP A 521 6.04 -11.71 23.93
C ASP A 521 6.68 -10.34 24.09
N SER A 522 6.88 -9.65 22.95
CA SER A 522 7.48 -8.31 22.89
C SER A 522 6.81 -7.31 23.86
N LYS A 523 5.55 -7.56 24.23
CA LYS A 523 4.82 -6.77 25.24
C LYS A 523 5.26 -7.07 26.67
N GLY A 524 5.67 -8.29 26.97
CA GLY A 524 6.17 -8.68 28.29
C GLY A 524 7.52 -8.03 28.62
N ILE A 525 8.44 -8.01 27.66
CA ILE A 525 9.77 -7.41 27.81
C ILE A 525 9.68 -5.88 27.93
N ILE A 526 8.83 -5.24 27.12
CA ILE A 526 8.60 -3.78 27.17
C ILE A 526 7.91 -3.39 28.49
N SER A 527 6.99 -4.20 29.01
CA SER A 527 6.34 -3.92 30.29
C SER A 527 7.28 -4.07 31.48
N LEU A 528 8.20 -5.07 31.47
CA LEU A 528 9.20 -5.25 32.51
C LEU A 528 10.27 -4.14 32.49
N ALA A 529 10.73 -3.75 31.31
CA ALA A 529 11.62 -2.60 31.12
C ALA A 529 10.95 -1.28 31.52
N ALA A 530 9.67 -1.10 31.18
CA ALA A 530 8.87 0.07 31.57
C ALA A 530 8.63 0.15 33.09
N ILE A 531 8.42 -0.98 33.75
CA ILE A 531 8.28 -1.05 35.22
C ILE A 531 9.62 -0.70 35.92
N ILE A 532 10.74 -1.12 35.37
CA ILE A 532 12.07 -0.76 35.89
C ILE A 532 12.40 0.71 35.64
N ILE A 533 12.06 1.26 34.48
CA ILE A 533 12.37 2.63 34.08
C ILE A 533 11.39 3.66 34.66
N SER A 534 10.12 3.32 34.88
CA SER A 534 9.10 4.27 35.35
C SER A 534 9.14 4.59 36.85
N GLY A 535 10.06 3.99 37.61
CA GLY A 535 10.24 4.30 39.03
C GLY A 535 9.07 3.91 39.96
N GLY A 536 7.90 3.54 39.40
CA GLY A 536 6.73 3.16 40.19
C GLY A 536 6.78 1.75 40.73
N GLY A 537 7.36 0.81 39.99
CA GLY A 537 7.58 -0.57 40.47
C GLY A 537 8.77 -0.71 41.41
N ALA A 538 9.75 0.21 41.29
CA ALA A 538 10.94 0.21 42.15
C ALA A 538 10.57 0.48 43.64
N VAL A 539 9.65 1.38 43.91
CA VAL A 539 9.30 1.75 45.30
C VAL A 539 8.67 0.59 46.04
N SER A 540 7.81 -0.22 45.41
CA SER A 540 7.17 -1.38 46.05
C SER A 540 8.14 -2.54 46.30
N LEU A 541 9.20 -2.69 45.50
CA LEU A 541 10.26 -3.68 45.69
C LEU A 541 11.42 -3.16 46.55
N TRP A 542 11.75 -1.86 46.47
CA TRP A 542 12.84 -1.26 47.22
C TRP A 542 12.52 -1.09 48.73
N VAL A 543 11.28 -0.81 49.09
CA VAL A 543 10.88 -0.64 50.50
C VAL A 543 11.07 -1.92 51.32
N PRO A 544 10.66 -3.12 50.91
CA PRO A 544 10.96 -4.37 51.59
C PRO A 544 12.46 -4.69 51.61
N LEU A 545 13.20 -4.42 50.53
CA LEU A 545 14.65 -4.67 50.42
C LEU A 545 15.47 -3.75 51.32
N LEU A 546 15.13 -2.48 51.46
CA LEU A 546 15.71 -1.53 52.39
C LEU A 546 15.39 -1.91 53.86
N LYS A 547 14.21 -2.42 54.11
CA LYS A 547 13.84 -2.96 55.43
C LYS A 547 14.61 -4.23 55.79
N LEU A 548 14.92 -5.09 54.80
CA LEU A 548 15.75 -6.28 54.96
C LEU A 548 17.18 -5.91 55.26
N GLY A 549 17.75 -4.93 54.51
CA GLY A 549 19.12 -4.41 54.76
C GLY A 549 19.25 -3.75 56.14
N LYS A 550 18.23 -3.05 56.58
CA LYS A 550 18.19 -2.44 57.92
C LYS A 550 18.07 -3.51 59.04
N LYS A 551 17.24 -4.52 58.87
CA LYS A 551 17.15 -5.67 59.77
C LYS A 551 18.43 -6.45 59.87
N LEU A 552 19.16 -6.64 58.77
CA LEU A 552 20.48 -7.27 58.77
C LEU A 552 21.54 -6.42 59.52
N GLN A 553 21.48 -5.11 59.39
CA GLN A 553 22.34 -4.17 60.09
C GLN A 553 22.05 -4.15 61.60
N ASP A 554 20.78 -4.11 61.98
CA ASP A 554 20.34 -4.15 63.37
C ASP A 554 20.67 -5.50 64.03
N PHE A 555 20.57 -6.59 63.29
CA PHE A 555 20.88 -7.94 63.74
C PHE A 555 22.39 -8.09 64.02
N VAL A 556 23.25 -7.60 63.13
CA VAL A 556 24.71 -7.63 63.33
C VAL A 556 25.14 -6.70 64.49
N PHE A 557 24.45 -5.58 64.67
CA PHE A 557 24.76 -4.62 65.72
C PHE A 557 24.38 -5.10 67.12
N ILE A 558 23.32 -5.85 67.27
CA ILE A 558 22.79 -6.33 68.56
C ILE A 558 23.60 -7.50 69.13
N HIS A 559 24.32 -8.28 68.28
CA HIS A 559 24.93 -9.54 68.70
C HIS A 559 26.46 -9.52 68.73
N THR A 560 27.08 -8.35 68.88
CA THR A 560 28.54 -8.17 68.85
C THR A 560 29.26 -8.54 70.15
N GLU A 561 28.62 -9.07 71.17
CA GLU A 561 29.36 -9.62 72.31
C GLU A 561 29.64 -11.12 72.15
N GLY A 562 30.83 -11.36 71.88
CA GLY A 562 31.76 -12.49 71.68
C GLY A 562 31.29 -13.96 71.65
N LYS A 563 30.25 -14.44 72.31
CA LYS A 563 29.83 -15.86 72.31
C LYS A 563 28.55 -16.15 71.50
N MET A 564 27.76 -15.13 71.23
CA MET A 564 26.55 -15.29 70.42
C MET A 564 26.78 -15.11 68.93
N TYR A 565 27.83 -14.42 68.54
CA TYR A 565 28.15 -14.17 67.15
C TYR A 565 28.40 -15.45 66.32
N MET A 566 29.07 -16.46 66.90
CA MET A 566 29.29 -17.74 66.20
C MET A 566 27.98 -18.53 66.04
N LYS A 567 27.05 -18.44 67.01
CA LYS A 567 25.76 -19.11 66.96
C LYS A 567 24.80 -18.46 65.96
N GLU A 568 24.97 -17.16 65.69
CA GLU A 568 24.17 -16.45 64.69
C GLU A 568 24.80 -16.54 63.28
N LEU A 569 26.12 -16.68 63.16
CA LEU A 569 26.80 -17.05 61.91
C LEU A 569 26.38 -18.46 61.47
N GLU A 570 26.19 -19.38 62.37
CA GLU A 570 25.60 -20.69 62.09
C GLU A 570 24.15 -20.59 61.58
N LYS A 571 23.36 -19.62 62.06
CA LYS A 571 21.98 -19.37 61.57
C LYS A 571 21.95 -18.69 60.20
N ILE A 572 22.94 -17.85 59.88
CA ILE A 572 23.07 -17.18 58.57
C ILE A 572 23.73 -18.11 57.53
N SER A 573 24.55 -19.07 57.97
CA SER A 573 25.18 -20.09 57.11
C SER A 573 24.15 -20.86 56.26
N PRO A 574 22.97 -21.28 56.76
CA PRO A 574 21.96 -21.91 55.93
C PRO A 574 21.37 -20.98 54.87
N GLN A 575 21.24 -19.67 55.16
CA GLN A 575 20.74 -18.70 54.17
C GLN A 575 21.78 -18.41 53.07
N ILE A 576 23.05 -18.35 53.41
CA ILE A 576 24.16 -18.28 52.47
C ILE A 576 24.21 -19.57 51.63
N LYS A 577 24.01 -20.71 52.22
CA LYS A 577 23.94 -22.01 51.55
C LYS A 577 22.71 -22.10 50.65
N LEU A 578 21.57 -21.60 51.09
CA LEU A 578 20.36 -21.51 50.26
C LEU A 578 20.58 -20.61 49.00
N LEU A 579 21.29 -19.49 49.18
CA LEU A 579 21.68 -18.60 48.04
C LEU A 579 22.73 -19.26 47.14
N GLU A 580 23.67 -20.02 47.66
CA GLU A 580 24.61 -20.84 46.90
C GLU A 580 23.87 -21.98 46.17
N ASP A 581 22.89 -22.62 46.79
CA ASP A 581 22.07 -23.69 46.19
C ASP A 581 21.12 -23.12 45.09
N ILE A 582 20.55 -21.93 45.30
CA ILE A 582 19.77 -21.22 44.27
C ILE A 582 20.64 -20.80 43.07
N LEU A 583 21.84 -20.34 43.33
CA LEU A 583 22.84 -20.01 42.29
C LEU A 583 23.29 -21.26 41.50
N ASN A 584 23.44 -22.39 42.17
CA ASN A 584 23.83 -23.65 41.56
C ASN A 584 22.69 -24.36 40.84
N SER A 585 21.45 -24.30 41.37
CA SER A 585 20.27 -24.89 40.71
C SER A 585 19.89 -24.19 39.40
N ASN A 586 20.23 -22.91 39.24
CA ASN A 586 20.04 -22.16 38.01
C ASN A 586 21.22 -22.31 37.01
N SER A 587 22.28 -23.05 37.37
CA SER A 587 23.36 -23.41 36.43
C SER A 587 23.13 -24.77 35.72
N ASP A 588 22.15 -25.55 36.20
CA ASP A 588 21.83 -26.90 35.67
C ASP A 588 20.52 -26.93 34.87
N SER A 589 19.83 -25.80 34.71
CA SER A 589 18.67 -25.60 33.83
C SER A 589 19.05 -24.68 32.64
#